data_b0ac601c7afec38823189392b005d27e
#
_entry.id   b0ac601c7afec38823189392b005d27e
#
_cell.length_a   1.000
_cell.length_b   1.000
_cell.length_c   1.000
_cell.angle_alpha   90.00
_cell.angle_beta   90.00
_cell.angle_gamma   90.00
#
_symmetry.space_group_name_H-M   'P 1'
#
loop_
_entity.id
_entity.type
_entity.pdbx_description
1 polymer ?
#
loop_
_entity_poly.entity_id
_entity_poly.type
_entity_poly.pdbx_seq_one_letter_code
_entity_poly.pdbx_strand_id
1 'polypeptide(L)'
;MEKTKIIASSNDKFKIELVEKLSKESQFEIFNISKDLEKIYGRNSMLNEQNIDKYFNESTLPFIARYHNRIIGFIIGVPLEIFKNQSWVQYDENLGEENTLYTYAFIFESDFRGKHGFAKTLKKIFSSWAKKRGYQYISGHINENYVKKIRRI
;
A
#
# COMPACT_ATOMS: atom_id res chain seq x y z
N MET A 1 -15.85 6.17 11.82
CA MET A 1 -14.83 7.10 12.36
C MET A 1 -13.44 6.66 11.92
N GLU A 2 -12.66 7.62 11.47
CA GLU A 2 -11.29 7.32 11.01
C GLU A 2 -10.37 7.04 12.20
N LYS A 3 -9.49 6.06 12.01
CA LYS A 3 -8.47 5.73 13.00
C LYS A 3 -7.13 5.59 12.29
N THR A 4 -6.26 6.57 12.49
CA THR A 4 -4.93 6.60 11.89
C THR A 4 -3.91 7.06 12.94
N LYS A 5 -2.64 6.76 12.65
CA LYS A 5 -1.52 7.18 13.49
C LYS A 5 -0.54 7.92 12.62
N ILE A 6 -0.22 9.16 12.96
CA ILE A 6 0.80 9.93 12.24
C ILE A 6 2.18 9.34 12.55
N ILE A 7 2.86 8.89 11.51
CA ILE A 7 4.19 8.28 11.63
C ILE A 7 5.28 9.30 11.32
N ALA A 8 5.01 10.19 10.37
CA ALA A 8 5.98 11.21 9.98
C ALA A 8 5.26 12.45 9.48
N SER A 9 5.87 13.61 9.66
CA SER A 9 5.33 14.85 9.12
C SER A 9 6.47 15.79 8.76
N SER A 10 6.24 16.65 7.78
CA SER A 10 7.21 17.64 7.31
C SER A 10 6.51 18.96 7.05
N ASN A 11 6.99 20.03 7.69
CA ASN A 11 6.49 21.40 7.49
C ASN A 11 4.97 21.56 7.68
N ASP A 12 4.36 20.72 8.50
CA ASP A 12 2.91 20.69 8.75
C ASP A 12 2.03 20.46 7.49
N LYS A 13 2.67 20.24 6.35
CA LYS A 13 1.96 20.07 5.07
C LYS A 13 1.90 18.62 4.64
N PHE A 14 3.00 17.90 4.78
CA PHE A 14 3.12 16.51 4.35
C PHE A 14 3.09 15.60 5.56
N LYS A 15 2.19 14.60 5.54
CA LYS A 15 2.06 13.64 6.63
C LYS A 15 1.96 12.24 6.08
N ILE A 16 2.53 11.29 6.80
CA ILE A 16 2.36 9.86 6.53
C ILE A 16 1.67 9.25 7.74
N GLU A 17 0.56 8.56 7.49
CA GLU A 17 -0.26 7.97 8.54
C GLU A 17 -0.44 6.48 8.31
N LEU A 18 -0.26 5.70 9.36
CA LEU A 18 -0.63 4.29 9.37
C LEU A 18 -2.13 4.20 9.63
N VAL A 19 -2.82 3.47 8.78
CA VAL A 19 -4.29 3.41 8.82
C VAL A 19 -4.77 2.13 9.49
N GLU A 20 -5.67 2.26 10.44
CA GLU A 20 -6.43 1.14 10.98
C GLU A 20 -7.85 1.13 10.43
N LYS A 21 -8.43 2.31 10.21
CA LYS A 21 -9.76 2.46 9.64
C LYS A 21 -9.88 3.79 8.92
N LEU A 22 -10.45 3.79 7.73
CA LEU A 22 -10.70 4.99 6.94
C LEU A 22 -12.11 5.53 7.14
N SER A 23 -12.23 6.86 7.20
CA SER A 23 -13.54 7.52 7.11
C SER A 23 -14.08 7.41 5.69
N LYS A 24 -15.37 7.67 5.51
CA LYS A 24 -15.98 7.68 4.17
C LYS A 24 -15.32 8.73 3.26
N GLU A 25 -14.99 9.89 3.80
CA GLU A 25 -14.31 10.94 3.05
C GLU A 25 -12.95 10.48 2.55
N SER A 26 -12.15 9.85 3.43
CA SER A 26 -10.85 9.32 3.04
C SER A 26 -10.97 8.19 2.03
N GLN A 27 -11.99 7.34 2.15
CA GLN A 27 -12.26 6.30 1.17
C GLN A 27 -12.49 6.90 -0.22
N PHE A 28 -13.24 7.98 -0.31
CA PHE A 28 -13.47 8.67 -1.58
C PHE A 28 -12.18 9.14 -2.22
N GLU A 29 -11.30 9.73 -1.44
CA GLU A 29 -10.00 10.18 -1.94
C GLU A 29 -9.17 9.01 -2.45
N ILE A 30 -9.18 7.89 -1.71
CA ILE A 30 -8.49 6.66 -2.12
C ILE A 30 -9.06 6.12 -3.43
N PHE A 31 -10.38 6.08 -3.55
CA PHE A 31 -11.03 5.58 -4.78
C PHE A 31 -10.62 6.40 -6.00
N ASN A 32 -10.56 7.73 -5.86
CA ASN A 32 -10.16 8.59 -6.95
C ASN A 32 -8.72 8.34 -7.41
N ILE A 33 -7.81 8.13 -6.46
CA ILE A 33 -6.41 7.82 -6.78
C ILE A 33 -6.31 6.42 -7.39
N SER A 34 -7.10 5.47 -6.90
CA SER A 34 -7.03 4.08 -7.37
C SER A 34 -7.49 3.89 -8.82
N LYS A 35 -8.19 4.87 -9.38
CA LYS A 35 -8.54 4.83 -10.81
C LYS A 35 -7.31 4.75 -11.69
N ASP A 36 -6.21 5.33 -11.25
CA ASP A 36 -4.94 5.24 -11.98
C ASP A 36 -4.34 3.83 -11.91
N LEU A 37 -4.61 3.10 -10.84
CA LEU A 37 -4.19 1.70 -10.74
C LEU A 37 -4.91 0.83 -11.79
N GLU A 38 -6.17 1.12 -12.06
CA GLU A 38 -6.92 0.41 -13.09
C GLU A 38 -6.26 0.58 -14.46
N LYS A 39 -5.78 1.77 -14.76
CA LYS A 39 -5.09 2.05 -16.02
C LYS A 39 -3.77 1.29 -16.15
N ILE A 40 -3.10 1.06 -15.04
CA ILE A 40 -1.78 0.41 -15.01
C ILE A 40 -1.90 -1.10 -14.95
N TYR A 41 -2.78 -1.64 -14.09
CA TYR A 41 -2.87 -3.07 -13.78
C TYR A 41 -4.18 -3.73 -14.17
N GLY A 42 -5.16 -2.97 -14.68
CA GLY A 42 -6.46 -3.50 -15.08
C GLY A 42 -7.54 -3.32 -14.01
N ARG A 43 -8.76 -3.68 -14.36
CA ARG A 43 -9.95 -3.45 -13.52
C ARG A 43 -9.87 -4.06 -12.12
N ASN A 44 -9.25 -5.22 -12.02
CA ASN A 44 -9.21 -5.94 -10.74
C ASN A 44 -8.31 -5.27 -9.71
N SER A 45 -7.52 -4.27 -10.14
CA SER A 45 -6.64 -3.52 -9.24
C SER A 45 -7.32 -2.33 -8.59
N MET A 46 -8.55 -2.02 -8.99
CA MET A 46 -9.25 -0.85 -8.48
C MET A 46 -9.83 -1.11 -7.09
N LEU A 47 -9.61 -0.15 -6.19
CA LEU A 47 -10.23 -0.20 -4.87
C LEU A 47 -11.65 0.34 -4.94
N ASN A 48 -12.56 -0.27 -4.20
CA ASN A 48 -13.98 0.09 -4.18
C ASN A 48 -14.58 -0.22 -2.81
N GLU A 49 -15.87 0.05 -2.66
CA GLU A 49 -16.56 -0.16 -1.39
C GLU A 49 -16.58 -1.62 -0.94
N GLN A 50 -16.53 -2.56 -1.86
CA GLN A 50 -16.57 -3.98 -1.55
C GLN A 50 -15.24 -4.51 -1.02
N ASN A 51 -14.11 -3.91 -1.41
CA ASN A 51 -12.80 -4.45 -1.03
C ASN A 51 -11.96 -3.53 -0.14
N ILE A 52 -12.38 -2.30 0.10
CA ILE A 52 -11.56 -1.33 0.83
C ILE A 52 -11.20 -1.82 2.24
N ASP A 53 -12.15 -2.42 2.95
CA ASP A 53 -11.91 -2.88 4.32
C ASP A 53 -11.00 -4.11 4.38
N LYS A 54 -10.90 -4.85 3.29
CA LYS A 54 -9.99 -5.99 3.20
C LYS A 54 -8.52 -5.55 3.24
N TYR A 55 -8.25 -4.36 2.70
CA TYR A 55 -6.88 -3.88 2.54
C TYR A 55 -6.49 -2.80 3.55
N PHE A 56 -7.46 -2.10 4.14
CA PHE A 56 -7.22 -1.04 5.13
C PHE A 56 -7.78 -1.46 6.48
N ASN A 57 -7.00 -2.23 7.23
CA ASN A 57 -7.38 -2.71 8.55
C ASN A 57 -6.14 -2.99 9.41
N GLU A 58 -6.35 -3.45 10.63
CA GLU A 58 -5.25 -3.69 11.58
C GLU A 58 -4.36 -4.89 11.20
N SER A 59 -4.88 -5.82 10.40
CA SER A 59 -4.14 -7.02 9.99
C SER A 59 -3.26 -6.78 8.76
N THR A 60 -3.46 -5.66 8.07
CA THR A 60 -2.67 -5.27 6.91
C THR A 60 -1.74 -4.12 7.29
N LEU A 61 -0.93 -3.67 6.35
CA LEU A 61 -0.01 -2.56 6.60
C LEU A 61 -0.25 -1.44 5.58
N PRO A 62 -1.31 -0.64 5.78
CA PRO A 62 -1.61 0.44 4.86
C PRO A 62 -1.14 1.78 5.41
N PHE A 63 -0.45 2.55 4.57
CA PHE A 63 -0.09 3.93 4.86
C PHE A 63 -0.69 4.86 3.84
N ILE A 64 -1.15 6.02 4.30
CA ILE A 64 -1.57 7.11 3.41
C ILE A 64 -0.61 8.28 3.57
N ALA A 65 -0.42 8.99 2.46
CA ALA A 65 0.33 10.24 2.44
C ALA A 65 -0.64 11.38 2.20
N ARG A 66 -0.58 12.39 3.06
CA ARG A 66 -1.41 13.60 2.94
C ARG A 66 -0.56 14.80 2.64
N TYR A 67 -1.08 15.68 1.80
CA TYR A 67 -0.49 16.98 1.55
C TYR A 67 -1.58 18.03 1.72
N HIS A 68 -1.40 18.98 2.65
CA HIS A 68 -2.45 19.93 3.04
C HIS A 68 -3.75 19.22 3.40
N ASN A 69 -3.65 18.16 4.20
CA ASN A 69 -4.77 17.36 4.70
C ASN A 69 -5.54 16.54 3.64
N ARG A 70 -5.10 16.55 2.39
CA ARG A 70 -5.68 15.76 1.31
C ARG A 70 -4.80 14.53 1.05
N ILE A 71 -5.41 13.38 0.85
CA ILE A 71 -4.67 12.16 0.51
C ILE A 71 -4.15 12.30 -0.93
N ILE A 72 -2.84 12.14 -1.09
CA ILE A 72 -2.18 12.25 -2.41
C ILE A 72 -1.53 10.93 -2.84
N GLY A 73 -1.47 9.96 -1.97
CA GLY A 73 -0.89 8.67 -2.30
C GLY A 73 -1.08 7.68 -1.17
N PHE A 74 -0.81 6.42 -1.47
CA PHE A 74 -0.88 5.36 -0.46
C PHE A 74 -0.05 4.16 -0.87
N ILE A 75 0.27 3.33 0.12
CA ILE A 75 0.90 2.04 -0.09
C ILE A 75 0.19 1.03 0.82
N ILE A 76 -0.08 -0.15 0.30
CA ILE A 76 -0.78 -1.19 1.04
C ILE A 76 0.06 -2.46 1.03
N GLY A 77 0.40 -2.94 2.21
CA GLY A 77 1.03 -4.24 2.37
C GLY A 77 0.04 -5.23 2.97
N VAL A 78 0.04 -6.44 2.45
CA VAL A 78 -0.80 -7.51 2.97
C VAL A 78 0.04 -8.77 3.11
N PRO A 79 -0.27 -9.65 4.10
CA PRO A 79 0.43 -10.93 4.18
C PRO A 79 0.28 -11.69 2.87
N LEU A 80 1.38 -12.28 2.39
CA LEU A 80 1.36 -13.03 1.12
C LEU A 80 0.28 -14.12 1.12
N GLU A 81 0.01 -14.72 2.27
CA GLU A 81 -0.95 -15.81 2.45
C GLU A 81 -2.39 -15.41 2.13
N ILE A 82 -2.70 -14.11 2.10
CA ILE A 82 -4.03 -13.63 1.66
C ILE A 82 -4.32 -14.09 0.23
N PHE A 83 -3.27 -14.29 -0.59
CA PHE A 83 -3.40 -14.67 -2.00
C PHE A 83 -3.16 -16.16 -2.23
N LYS A 84 -3.21 -17.00 -1.21
CA LYS A 84 -2.88 -18.42 -1.30
C LYS A 84 -3.65 -19.19 -2.39
N ASN A 85 -4.83 -18.71 -2.75
CA ASN A 85 -5.64 -19.34 -3.80
C ASN A 85 -5.40 -18.77 -5.21
N GLN A 86 -4.48 -17.80 -5.33
CA GLN A 86 -4.14 -17.22 -6.63
C GLN A 86 -3.02 -18.05 -7.30
N SER A 87 -3.16 -18.25 -8.60
CA SER A 87 -2.20 -19.10 -9.34
C SER A 87 -0.76 -18.54 -9.28
N TRP A 88 -0.61 -17.23 -9.33
CA TRP A 88 0.71 -16.60 -9.38
C TRP A 88 1.53 -16.80 -8.11
N VAL A 89 0.89 -17.13 -6.98
CA VAL A 89 1.59 -17.29 -5.70
C VAL A 89 1.93 -18.76 -5.38
N GLN A 90 1.34 -19.73 -6.10
CA GLN A 90 1.45 -21.15 -5.78
C GLN A 90 2.89 -21.67 -5.78
N TYR A 91 3.77 -21.08 -6.56
CA TYR A 91 5.18 -21.50 -6.66
C TYR A 91 6.12 -20.59 -5.88
N ASP A 92 5.57 -19.71 -5.04
CA ASP A 92 6.40 -18.84 -4.20
C ASP A 92 6.93 -19.65 -3.02
N GLU A 93 8.25 -19.70 -2.88
CA GLU A 93 8.92 -20.45 -1.81
C GLU A 93 8.53 -19.95 -0.42
N ASN A 94 8.12 -18.71 -0.31
CA ASN A 94 7.78 -18.08 0.96
C ASN A 94 6.31 -18.22 1.34
N LEU A 95 5.50 -18.80 0.45
CA LEU A 95 4.07 -18.98 0.74
C LEU A 95 3.93 -19.97 1.90
N GLY A 96 3.18 -19.56 2.92
CA GLY A 96 2.96 -20.37 4.10
C GLY A 96 3.98 -20.16 5.22
N GLU A 97 5.08 -19.46 4.93
CA GLU A 97 6.12 -19.18 5.93
C GLU A 97 5.77 -17.98 6.83
N GLU A 98 4.73 -17.24 6.48
CA GLU A 98 4.30 -16.04 7.22
C GLU A 98 5.42 -15.02 7.41
N ASN A 99 6.30 -14.93 6.42
CA ASN A 99 7.48 -14.06 6.48
C ASN A 99 7.51 -12.99 5.39
N THR A 100 6.51 -12.94 4.51
CA THR A 100 6.51 -12.05 3.35
C THR A 100 5.31 -11.13 3.35
N LEU A 101 5.57 -9.85 3.23
CA LEU A 101 4.55 -8.82 3.03
C LEU A 101 4.47 -8.52 1.54
N TYR A 102 3.30 -8.69 0.96
CA TYR A 102 3.07 -8.38 -0.45
C TYR A 102 2.60 -6.94 -0.60
N THR A 103 3.27 -6.17 -1.44
CA THR A 103 2.84 -4.82 -1.76
C THR A 103 1.69 -4.90 -2.76
N TYR A 104 0.48 -4.76 -2.25
CA TYR A 104 -0.73 -4.85 -3.07
C TYR A 104 -0.89 -3.64 -3.98
N ALA A 105 -0.61 -2.46 -3.47
CA ALA A 105 -0.73 -1.21 -4.22
C ALA A 105 0.25 -0.18 -3.68
N PHE A 106 0.80 0.62 -4.58
CA PHE A 106 1.67 1.75 -4.25
C PHE A 106 1.52 2.79 -5.34
N ILE A 107 0.88 3.90 -5.02
CA ILE A 107 0.59 4.92 -6.02
C ILE A 107 0.49 6.30 -5.39
N PHE A 108 0.89 7.32 -6.15
CA PHE A 108 0.66 8.74 -5.85
C PHE A 108 -0.13 9.36 -6.99
N GLU A 109 -0.87 10.42 -6.70
CA GLU A 109 -1.47 11.26 -7.74
C GLU A 109 -0.39 11.72 -8.70
N SER A 110 -0.75 11.85 -9.97
CA SER A 110 0.19 12.20 -11.04
C SER A 110 1.00 13.47 -10.74
N ASP A 111 0.37 14.46 -10.13
CA ASP A 111 1.03 15.74 -9.82
C ASP A 111 2.14 15.61 -8.78
N PHE A 112 2.16 14.51 -8.03
CA PHE A 112 3.14 14.29 -6.96
C PHE A 112 4.14 13.18 -7.27
N ARG A 113 4.04 12.56 -8.45
CA ARG A 113 4.95 11.49 -8.85
C ARG A 113 6.31 12.06 -9.21
N GLY A 114 7.36 11.47 -8.64
CA GLY A 114 8.73 11.87 -8.92
C GLY A 114 9.10 13.25 -8.41
N LYS A 115 8.26 13.86 -7.57
CA LYS A 115 8.51 15.18 -7.00
C LYS A 115 8.64 15.09 -5.49
N HIS A 116 9.43 15.99 -4.92
CA HIS A 116 9.55 16.16 -3.46
C HIS A 116 10.04 14.94 -2.69
N GLY A 117 10.30 13.81 -3.34
CA GLY A 117 10.73 12.59 -2.68
C GLY A 117 9.67 11.93 -1.80
N PHE A 118 8.40 12.29 -1.96
CA PHE A 118 7.31 11.78 -1.12
C PHE A 118 7.15 10.28 -1.25
N ALA A 119 7.15 9.75 -2.47
CA ALA A 119 7.00 8.33 -2.71
C ALA A 119 8.15 7.54 -2.10
N LYS A 120 9.38 8.05 -2.23
CA LYS A 120 10.56 7.41 -1.67
C LYS A 120 10.49 7.36 -0.14
N THR A 121 10.04 8.45 0.48
CA THR A 121 9.86 8.52 1.93
C THR A 121 8.80 7.52 2.39
N LEU A 122 7.68 7.47 1.71
CA LEU A 122 6.61 6.53 2.04
C LEU A 122 7.11 5.09 1.96
N LYS A 123 7.85 4.75 0.92
CA LYS A 123 8.39 3.41 0.73
C LYS A 123 9.38 3.03 1.84
N LYS A 124 10.22 3.96 2.27
CA LYS A 124 11.16 3.72 3.37
C LYS A 124 10.44 3.44 4.68
N ILE A 125 9.41 4.20 4.98
CA ILE A 125 8.61 4.01 6.19
C ILE A 125 7.89 2.67 6.13
N PHE A 126 7.33 2.32 5.00
CA PHE A 126 6.68 1.05 4.77
C PHE A 126 7.63 -0.13 5.06
N SER A 127 8.83 -0.09 4.49
CA SER A 127 9.84 -1.15 4.70
C SER A 127 10.26 -1.25 6.16
N SER A 128 10.45 -0.11 6.83
CA SER A 128 10.81 -0.08 8.24
C SER A 128 9.74 -0.72 9.12
N TRP A 129 8.47 -0.40 8.86
CA TRP A 129 7.36 -0.96 9.63
C TRP A 129 7.13 -2.43 9.32
N ALA A 130 7.34 -2.85 8.07
CA ALA A 130 7.29 -4.27 7.71
C ALA A 130 8.28 -5.06 8.55
N LYS A 131 9.52 -4.57 8.66
CA LYS A 131 10.55 -5.19 9.48
C LYS A 131 10.14 -5.24 10.95
N LYS A 132 9.59 -4.17 11.49
CA LYS A 132 9.13 -4.12 12.88
C LYS A 132 8.04 -5.15 13.15
N ARG A 133 7.19 -5.43 12.17
CA ARG A 133 6.13 -6.44 12.32
C ARG A 133 6.62 -7.87 12.12
N GLY A 134 7.93 -8.06 11.86
CA GLY A 134 8.54 -9.38 11.78
C GLY A 134 8.63 -9.95 10.38
N TYR A 135 8.25 -9.21 9.37
CA TYR A 135 8.42 -9.66 7.98
C TYR A 135 9.89 -9.65 7.60
N GLN A 136 10.30 -10.69 6.87
CA GLN A 136 11.67 -10.82 6.36
C GLN A 136 11.79 -10.37 4.91
N TYR A 137 10.70 -10.43 4.16
CA TYR A 137 10.67 -10.13 2.74
C TYR A 137 9.50 -9.22 2.40
N ILE A 138 9.72 -8.40 1.38
CA ILE A 138 8.66 -7.64 0.73
C ILE A 138 8.63 -8.10 -0.72
N SER A 139 7.45 -8.46 -1.22
CA SER A 139 7.26 -8.83 -2.61
C SER A 139 6.24 -7.92 -3.27
N GLY A 140 6.20 -7.94 -4.59
CA GLY A 140 5.25 -7.15 -5.35
C GLY A 140 5.39 -7.48 -6.84
N HIS A 141 4.53 -6.87 -7.64
CA HIS A 141 4.60 -6.99 -9.09
C HIS A 141 4.93 -5.63 -9.70
N ILE A 142 5.71 -5.63 -10.74
CA ILE A 142 5.94 -4.43 -11.54
C ILE A 142 4.96 -4.46 -12.72
N ASN A 143 4.62 -3.28 -13.23
CA ASN A 143 3.64 -3.14 -14.28
C ASN A 143 3.98 -3.94 -15.54
N GLU A 144 5.20 -3.81 -16.03
CA GLU A 144 5.61 -4.46 -17.26
C GLU A 144 5.78 -5.95 -17.06
N ASN A 145 5.03 -6.74 -17.85
CA ASN A 145 5.09 -8.20 -17.86
C ASN A 145 4.64 -8.85 -16.56
N TYR A 146 4.05 -8.08 -15.62
CA TYR A 146 3.60 -8.58 -14.33
C TYR A 146 4.67 -9.42 -13.61
N VAL A 147 5.93 -9.00 -13.75
CA VAL A 147 7.06 -9.70 -13.13
C VAL A 147 7.03 -9.44 -11.63
N LYS A 148 7.06 -10.53 -10.87
CA LYS A 148 7.12 -10.44 -9.42
C LYS A 148 8.51 -10.05 -8.97
N LYS A 149 8.59 -9.10 -8.05
CA LYS A 149 9.82 -8.75 -7.35
C LYS A 149 9.72 -9.16 -5.90
N ILE A 150 10.84 -9.64 -5.36
CA ILE A 150 10.95 -9.92 -3.93
C ILE A 150 12.25 -9.31 -3.42
N ARG A 151 12.19 -8.72 -2.23
CA ARG A 151 13.34 -8.07 -1.62
C ARG A 151 13.42 -8.43 -0.14
N ARG A 152 14.60 -8.81 0.30
CA ARG A 152 14.87 -9.02 1.72
C ARG A 152 15.04 -7.65 2.41
N ILE A 153 14.42 -7.52 3.55
CA ILE A 153 14.49 -6.29 4.36
C ILE A 153 15.21 -6.50 5.67
#